data_258bfb36d873ce3497394e458f9d9c44
#
_entry.id   258bfb36d873ce3497394e458f9d9c44
#
_cell.length_a   1.000
_cell.length_b   1.000
_cell.length_c   1.000
_cell.angle_alpha   90.00
_cell.angle_beta   90.00
_cell.angle_gamma   90.00
#
_symmetry.space_group_name_H-M   'P 1'
#
loop_
_entity.id
_entity.type
_entity.pdbx_description
1 polymer ?
#
loop_
_entity_poly.entity_id
_entity_poly.type
_entity_poly.pdbx_seq_one_letter_code
_entity_poly.pdbx_strand_id
1 'polypeptide(L)'
;MKKRLVGVAAVLASALAAVSLALAGTTNLKLTADKTKLAYNKKTLKAKAGKVTITMVNTSSIFQHDIAVKGKGIKSKKGKTVGKNGISKVTYKNLPPGVYTFYCTVPGHEAAGMKGKLVVTK
;
A
#
# COMPACT_ATOMS: atom_id res chain seq x y z
N MET A 1 -26.69 -26.56 40.09
CA MET A 1 -27.47 -26.39 38.93
C MET A 1 -27.04 -25.30 38.04
N LYS A 2 -26.84 -24.19 38.52
CA LYS A 2 -26.55 -23.02 37.71
C LYS A 2 -25.27 -23.07 36.95
N LYS A 3 -24.39 -23.91 37.29
CA LYS A 3 -23.10 -23.92 36.70
C LYS A 3 -23.09 -24.13 35.19
N ARG A 4 -24.06 -24.76 34.68
CA ARG A 4 -24.02 -25.06 33.28
C ARG A 4 -24.00 -23.84 32.41
N LEU A 5 -24.43 -22.75 32.89
CA LEU A 5 -24.46 -21.52 32.06
C LEU A 5 -23.10 -21.07 31.62
N VAL A 6 -22.10 -21.41 32.39
CA VAL A 6 -20.76 -20.94 32.14
C VAL A 6 -20.22 -21.42 30.77
N GLY A 7 -20.56 -22.62 30.41
CA GLY A 7 -20.02 -23.19 29.19
C GLY A 7 -20.49 -22.48 27.94
N VAL A 8 -21.65 -21.90 28.00
CA VAL A 8 -22.21 -21.27 26.82
C VAL A 8 -21.44 -20.01 26.41
N ALA A 9 -21.02 -19.25 27.38
CA ALA A 9 -20.30 -18.02 27.13
C ALA A 9 -18.97 -18.28 26.41
N ALA A 10 -18.31 -19.34 26.75
CA ALA A 10 -17.03 -19.67 26.15
C ALA A 10 -17.15 -19.93 24.66
N VAL A 11 -18.24 -20.53 24.24
CA VAL A 11 -18.44 -20.83 22.84
C VAL A 11 -18.58 -19.56 22.01
N LEU A 12 -19.27 -18.59 22.53
CA LEU A 12 -19.46 -17.33 21.83
C LEU A 12 -18.14 -16.59 21.64
N ALA A 13 -17.29 -16.62 22.63
CA ALA A 13 -16.00 -15.99 22.54
C ALA A 13 -15.16 -16.59 21.41
N SER A 14 -15.22 -17.88 21.24
CA SER A 14 -14.48 -18.54 20.17
C SER A 14 -14.96 -18.10 18.80
N ALA A 15 -16.24 -17.94 18.63
CA ALA A 15 -16.80 -17.51 17.35
C ALA A 15 -16.32 -16.12 16.98
N LEU A 16 -16.24 -15.21 17.93
CA LEU A 16 -15.77 -13.86 17.69
C LEU A 16 -14.31 -13.85 17.27
N ALA A 17 -13.50 -14.67 17.89
CA ALA A 17 -12.10 -14.76 17.52
C ALA A 17 -11.94 -15.22 16.06
N ALA A 18 -12.74 -16.17 15.63
CA ALA A 18 -12.68 -16.65 14.27
C ALA A 18 -13.04 -15.57 13.26
N VAL A 19 -14.04 -14.76 13.58
CA VAL A 19 -14.44 -13.66 12.71
C VAL A 19 -13.31 -12.65 12.54
N SER A 20 -12.62 -12.32 13.61
CA SER A 20 -11.52 -11.37 13.56
C SER A 20 -10.41 -11.83 12.61
N LEU A 21 -10.12 -13.12 12.60
CA LEU A 21 -9.06 -13.66 11.75
C LEU A 21 -9.41 -13.61 10.26
N ALA A 22 -10.69 -13.51 9.94
CA ALA A 22 -11.12 -13.49 8.55
C ALA A 22 -10.93 -12.12 7.90
N LEU A 23 -10.71 -11.08 8.68
CA LEU A 23 -10.60 -9.73 8.14
C LEU A 23 -9.20 -9.46 7.63
N ALA A 24 -9.11 -9.12 6.35
CA ALA A 24 -7.85 -8.68 5.76
C ALA A 24 -7.53 -7.27 6.24
N GLY A 25 -6.26 -6.97 6.35
CA GLY A 25 -5.85 -5.63 6.72
C GLY A 25 -6.07 -4.63 5.60
N THR A 26 -6.12 -3.37 5.96
CA THR A 26 -6.09 -2.26 5.02
C THR A 26 -4.92 -1.39 5.40
N THR A 27 -4.02 -1.13 4.45
CA THR A 27 -2.86 -0.29 4.67
C THR A 27 -2.92 0.91 3.75
N ASN A 28 -2.85 2.10 4.33
CA ASN A 28 -2.78 3.35 3.58
C ASN A 28 -1.39 3.94 3.76
N LEU A 29 -0.68 4.07 2.65
CA LEU A 29 0.70 4.55 2.64
C LEU A 29 0.76 5.91 1.94
N LYS A 30 1.67 6.76 2.38
CA LYS A 30 1.84 8.09 1.81
C LYS A 30 3.27 8.29 1.33
N LEU A 31 3.40 8.93 0.19
CA LEU A 31 4.68 9.36 -0.38
C LEU A 31 4.58 10.81 -0.81
N THR A 32 5.71 11.46 -0.86
CA THR A 32 5.86 12.79 -1.42
C THR A 32 6.94 12.73 -2.49
N ALA A 33 6.66 13.27 -3.67
CA ALA A 33 7.69 13.45 -4.67
C ALA A 33 8.47 14.72 -4.33
N ASP A 34 9.79 14.63 -4.46
CA ASP A 34 10.70 15.71 -4.10
C ASP A 34 10.45 16.97 -4.93
N LYS A 35 10.77 18.13 -4.36
CA LYS A 35 10.56 19.42 -5.03
C LYS A 35 11.39 19.59 -6.29
N THR A 36 12.60 19.04 -6.30
CA THR A 36 13.55 19.27 -7.40
C THR A 36 14.21 18.02 -7.92
N LYS A 37 14.22 16.92 -7.16
CA LYS A 37 14.89 15.68 -7.52
C LYS A 37 13.89 14.66 -8.05
N LEU A 38 14.38 13.74 -8.86
CA LEU A 38 13.59 12.59 -9.34
C LEU A 38 13.64 11.52 -8.26
N ALA A 39 12.91 11.76 -7.17
CA ALA A 39 12.91 10.89 -6.00
C ALA A 39 11.63 11.04 -5.19
N TYR A 40 11.26 9.98 -4.49
CA TYR A 40 10.25 10.05 -3.42
C TYR A 40 10.95 10.25 -2.09
N ASN A 41 10.18 10.64 -1.09
CA ASN A 41 10.72 10.87 0.25
C ASN A 41 10.99 9.57 1.04
N LYS A 42 10.65 8.41 0.49
CA LYS A 42 10.90 7.10 1.11
C LYS A 42 11.41 6.12 0.07
N LYS A 43 12.33 5.26 0.49
CA LYS A 43 12.88 4.19 -0.35
C LYS A 43 12.21 2.85 -0.09
N THR A 44 11.55 2.70 1.04
CA THR A 44 10.88 1.46 1.42
C THR A 44 9.53 1.79 2.05
N LEU A 45 8.53 1.07 1.61
CA LEU A 45 7.19 1.09 2.20
C LEU A 45 6.87 -0.31 2.69
N LYS A 46 6.10 -0.40 3.76
CA LYS A 46 5.70 -1.69 4.35
C LYS A 46 4.19 -1.74 4.49
N ALA A 47 3.63 -2.89 4.18
CA ALA A 47 2.19 -3.11 4.29
C ALA A 47 1.90 -4.53 4.76
N LYS A 48 0.71 -4.74 5.28
CA LYS A 48 0.15 -6.08 5.48
C LYS A 48 -0.53 -6.52 4.20
N ALA A 49 -0.55 -7.82 3.95
CA ALA A 49 -1.29 -8.38 2.83
C ALA A 49 -2.77 -8.00 2.93
N GLY A 50 -3.39 -7.76 1.80
CA GLY A 50 -4.77 -7.32 1.72
C GLY A 50 -4.89 -6.04 0.92
N LYS A 51 -5.76 -5.15 1.34
CA LYS A 51 -5.96 -3.89 0.63
C LYS A 51 -4.82 -2.92 0.93
N VAL A 52 -4.16 -2.46 -0.12
CA VAL A 52 -3.04 -1.51 0.00
C VAL A 52 -3.29 -0.34 -0.93
N THR A 53 -3.24 0.86 -0.38
CA THR A 53 -3.35 2.09 -1.16
C THR A 53 -2.11 2.93 -0.92
N ILE A 54 -1.48 3.39 -2.00
CA ILE A 54 -0.38 4.34 -1.92
C ILE A 54 -0.86 5.66 -2.50
N THR A 55 -0.75 6.72 -1.72
CA THR A 55 -1.10 8.07 -2.14
C THR A 55 0.17 8.90 -2.20
N MET A 56 0.44 9.50 -3.35
CA MET A 56 1.61 10.33 -3.57
C MET A 56 1.19 11.76 -3.85
N VAL A 57 1.81 12.71 -3.15
CA VAL A 57 1.62 14.14 -3.41
C VAL A 57 2.85 14.64 -4.15
N ASN A 58 2.63 15.30 -5.28
CA ASN A 58 3.72 15.88 -6.05
C ASN A 58 4.01 17.30 -5.56
N THR A 59 5.17 17.50 -4.94
CA THR A 59 5.59 18.83 -4.49
C THR A 59 6.49 19.54 -5.50
N SER A 60 6.82 18.87 -6.61
CA SER A 60 7.68 19.46 -7.64
C SER A 60 6.93 20.49 -8.48
N SER A 61 7.53 21.64 -8.67
CA SER A 61 7.04 22.64 -9.63
C SER A 61 7.69 22.48 -11.00
N ILE A 62 8.64 21.54 -11.12
CA ILE A 62 9.44 21.33 -12.33
C ILE A 62 8.94 20.14 -13.11
N PHE A 63 8.62 19.04 -12.43
CA PHE A 63 8.30 17.78 -13.06
C PHE A 63 6.90 17.30 -12.69
N GLN A 64 6.28 16.60 -13.64
CA GLN A 64 5.11 15.78 -13.34
C GLN A 64 5.57 14.43 -12.81
N HIS A 65 4.79 13.84 -11.93
CA HIS A 65 5.09 12.55 -11.32
C HIS A 65 3.81 11.75 -11.13
N ASP A 66 3.98 10.45 -10.97
CA ASP A 66 2.91 9.55 -10.55
C ASP A 66 3.45 8.49 -9.61
N ILE A 67 2.57 7.61 -9.17
CA ILE A 67 2.93 6.44 -8.38
C ILE A 67 2.37 5.20 -9.07
N ALA A 68 3.23 4.21 -9.26
CA ALA A 68 2.88 2.94 -9.85
C ALA A 68 3.51 1.82 -9.05
N VAL A 69 2.98 0.62 -9.19
CA VAL A 69 3.51 -0.58 -8.54
C VAL A 69 3.60 -1.69 -9.56
N LYS A 70 4.71 -2.43 -9.52
CA LYS A 70 4.92 -3.61 -10.34
C LYS A 70 5.63 -4.68 -9.54
N GLY A 71 5.54 -5.91 -9.98
CA GLY A 71 6.26 -7.01 -9.36
C GLY A 71 5.74 -8.34 -9.82
N LYS A 72 6.43 -9.40 -9.36
CA LYS A 72 6.10 -10.76 -9.73
C LYS A 72 4.74 -11.15 -9.16
N GLY A 73 3.92 -11.75 -10.01
CA GLY A 73 2.63 -12.30 -9.58
C GLY A 73 1.50 -11.29 -9.48
N ILE A 74 1.74 -10.04 -9.83
CA ILE A 74 0.68 -9.02 -9.82
C ILE A 74 0.64 -8.27 -11.13
N LYS A 75 -0.49 -7.66 -11.41
CA LYS A 75 -0.65 -6.77 -12.55
C LYS A 75 -0.15 -5.39 -12.15
N SER A 76 0.66 -4.76 -13.01
CA SER A 76 1.12 -3.41 -12.76
C SER A 76 -0.05 -2.43 -12.79
N LYS A 77 -0.05 -1.49 -11.87
CA LYS A 77 -1.06 -0.42 -11.78
C LYS A 77 -0.38 0.91 -11.53
N LYS A 78 -1.02 1.97 -12.00
CA LYS A 78 -0.52 3.32 -11.76
C LYS A 78 -1.64 4.29 -11.45
N GLY A 79 -1.33 5.34 -10.73
CA GLY A 79 -2.20 6.48 -10.54
C GLY A 79 -2.04 7.49 -11.67
N LYS A 80 -2.74 8.61 -11.55
CA LYS A 80 -2.63 9.70 -12.53
C LYS A 80 -1.27 10.36 -12.46
N THR A 81 -0.77 10.80 -13.60
CA THR A 81 0.41 11.66 -13.66
C THR A 81 -0.04 13.08 -13.35
N VAL A 82 0.57 13.71 -12.37
CA VAL A 82 0.11 14.99 -11.82
C VAL A 82 1.23 16.01 -11.70
N GLY A 83 0.86 17.28 -11.82
CA GLY A 83 1.78 18.38 -11.58
C GLY A 83 1.82 18.78 -10.11
N LYS A 84 2.34 19.97 -9.83
CA LYS A 84 2.53 20.47 -8.47
C LYS A 84 1.24 20.42 -7.66
N ASN A 85 1.36 19.92 -6.44
CA ASN A 85 0.26 19.75 -5.49
C ASN A 85 -0.81 18.75 -5.92
N GLY A 86 -0.62 18.06 -7.04
CA GLY A 86 -1.51 17.00 -7.47
C GLY A 86 -1.29 15.72 -6.68
N ILE A 87 -2.31 14.89 -6.66
CA ILE A 87 -2.31 13.63 -5.93
C ILE A 87 -2.44 12.47 -6.90
N SER A 88 -1.52 11.52 -6.81
CA SER A 88 -1.56 10.27 -7.56
C SER A 88 -1.79 9.13 -6.58
N LYS A 89 -2.69 8.22 -6.93
CA LYS A 89 -3.08 7.14 -6.02
C LYS A 89 -3.19 5.82 -6.77
N VAL A 90 -2.66 4.76 -6.16
CA VAL A 90 -2.80 3.41 -6.67
C VAL A 90 -3.32 2.50 -5.57
N THR A 91 -4.26 1.62 -5.91
CA THR A 91 -4.89 0.72 -4.94
C THR A 91 -4.92 -0.70 -5.48
N TYR A 92 -4.51 -1.64 -4.62
CA TYR A 92 -4.73 -3.06 -4.82
C TYR A 92 -5.73 -3.53 -3.77
N LYS A 93 -6.77 -4.25 -4.21
CA LYS A 93 -7.77 -4.78 -3.27
C LYS A 93 -7.22 -5.94 -2.46
N ASN A 94 -6.41 -6.78 -3.09
CA ASN A 94 -5.86 -7.98 -2.46
C ASN A 94 -4.41 -8.16 -2.90
N LEU A 95 -3.49 -7.48 -2.24
CA LEU A 95 -2.08 -7.60 -2.55
C LEU A 95 -1.47 -8.72 -1.72
N PRO A 96 -0.93 -9.78 -2.37
CA PRO A 96 -0.33 -10.90 -1.64
C PRO A 96 0.98 -10.50 -0.96
N PRO A 97 1.45 -11.26 0.02
CA PRO A 97 2.78 -11.07 0.57
C PRO A 97 3.83 -11.15 -0.52
N GLY A 98 4.84 -10.32 -0.43
CA GLY A 98 5.92 -10.29 -1.42
C GLY A 98 6.64 -8.95 -1.37
N VAL A 99 7.63 -8.82 -2.26
CA VAL A 99 8.38 -7.58 -2.42
C VAL A 99 8.12 -7.06 -3.82
N TYR A 100 7.60 -5.85 -3.88
CA TYR A 100 7.22 -5.20 -5.13
C TYR A 100 8.02 -3.92 -5.30
N THR A 101 7.95 -3.33 -6.49
CA THR A 101 8.59 -2.05 -6.77
C THR A 101 7.52 -0.98 -6.92
N PHE A 102 7.62 0.10 -6.15
CA PHE A 102 6.87 1.32 -6.45
C PHE A 102 7.78 2.26 -7.24
N TYR A 103 7.22 2.98 -8.19
CA TYR A 103 8.03 3.78 -9.11
C TYR A 103 7.18 4.85 -9.80
N CYS A 104 7.87 5.79 -10.46
CA CYS A 104 7.24 6.80 -11.31
C CYS A 104 7.32 6.34 -12.76
N THR A 105 6.21 6.43 -13.49
CA THR A 105 6.16 5.98 -14.88
C THR A 105 6.58 7.03 -15.89
N VAL A 106 6.80 8.26 -15.46
CA VAL A 106 7.26 9.30 -16.40
C VAL A 106 8.60 8.86 -17.00
N PRO A 107 8.75 8.91 -18.35
CA PRO A 107 9.95 8.39 -18.98
C PRO A 107 11.24 8.91 -18.36
N GLY A 108 12.16 8.00 -18.06
CA GLY A 108 13.45 8.33 -17.46
C GLY A 108 13.47 8.48 -15.96
N HIS A 109 12.32 8.65 -15.31
CA HIS A 109 12.29 8.91 -13.87
C HIS A 109 12.67 7.68 -13.06
N GLU A 110 12.14 6.52 -13.40
CA GLU A 110 12.51 5.29 -12.70
C GLU A 110 13.99 4.99 -12.86
N ALA A 111 14.52 5.12 -14.07
CA ALA A 111 15.94 4.88 -14.33
C ALA A 111 16.83 5.85 -13.56
N ALA A 112 16.37 7.05 -13.30
CA ALA A 112 17.09 8.03 -12.49
C ALA A 112 17.03 7.76 -10.99
N GLY A 113 16.25 6.74 -10.56
CA GLY A 113 16.18 6.35 -9.15
C GLY A 113 14.85 6.67 -8.48
N MET A 114 13.85 7.14 -9.21
CA MET A 114 12.53 7.44 -8.62
C MET A 114 11.72 6.16 -8.44
N LYS A 115 12.13 5.37 -7.46
CA LYS A 115 11.55 4.07 -7.14
C LYS A 115 11.93 3.62 -5.74
N GLY A 116 11.28 2.59 -5.27
CA GLY A 116 11.58 1.97 -3.99
C GLY A 116 10.92 0.60 -3.87
N LYS A 117 11.09 -0.02 -2.71
CA LYS A 117 10.54 -1.34 -2.41
C LYS A 117 9.26 -1.23 -1.60
N LEU A 118 8.27 -2.00 -1.99
CA LEU A 118 7.06 -2.20 -1.21
C LEU A 118 7.10 -3.61 -0.65
N VAL A 119 7.30 -3.73 0.65
CA VAL A 119 7.40 -5.02 1.34
C VAL A 119 6.06 -5.34 1.96
N VAL A 120 5.43 -6.40 1.49
CA VAL A 120 4.11 -6.82 1.96
C VAL A 120 4.25 -8.13 2.74
N THR A 121 3.80 -8.13 3.98
CA THR A 121 3.87 -9.28 4.89
C THR A 121 2.47 -9.81 5.18
N LYS A 122 2.42 -11.02 5.73
CA LYS A 122 1.15 -11.64 6.12
C LYS A 122 0.37 -10.82 7.12
#